data_8821055eecb926957efb43bd9cdc4692
#
_entry.id   8821055eecb926957efb43bd9cdc4692
#
_cell.length_a   1.000
_cell.length_b   1.000
_cell.length_c   1.000
_cell.angle_alpha   90.00
_cell.angle_beta   90.00
_cell.angle_gamma   90.00
#
_symmetry.space_group_name_H-M   'P 1'
#
loop_
_entity.id
_entity.type
_entity.pdbx_description
1 polymer ?
#
loop_
_entity_poly.entity_id
_entity_poly.type
_entity_poly.pdbx_seq_one_letter_code
_entity_poly.pdbx_strand_id
1 'polypeptide(L)'
;MAEVTLEDVTKVFGEDVVAVNKINLDIPDGEFVVFVGPSGCGKSTALRMIAGLEDISSGKVFIGDNVVNDLPPRERDIAMVFQNYALYPHMNVRENMGFALKLRKMDKDEINRRVDEAGRLLGIERFLDRKPKALSGGQRQRVALGRAIVREPKAFLMDEPLSNLDAKLRVQTRTEIAKLHNRIGTTTIYVTHDQTEAMTMADRIVVLKDGFVQQIDTPQTMYDHPHNVFVAGFIGSPAMNFIQARLERENGGYAVTFGKTKLPLGREVVGEAEERRGQDLGAFAGKDVILGVRPEHMEDSQTEEASNFEAGESSAMEIEPEVIESMGSEKYVYFGVPSDQAVNLGSVAEMTGEEGEGENGGGGSADESGDLMVARVSAAS
;
A
#
# COMPACT_ATOMS: atom_id res chain seq x y z
N MET A 1 16.30 0.75 -19.61
CA MET A 1 15.32 0.46 -18.56
C MET A 1 14.19 -0.24 -19.27
N ALA A 2 13.24 -0.80 -18.64
CA ALA A 2 12.20 -1.57 -19.35
C ALA A 2 10.87 -1.52 -18.60
N GLU A 3 9.78 -1.52 -19.35
CA GLU A 3 8.44 -1.81 -18.81
C GLU A 3 8.37 -3.24 -18.27
N VAL A 4 7.46 -3.45 -17.31
CA VAL A 4 7.15 -4.78 -16.78
C VAL A 4 5.66 -5.01 -16.91
N THR A 5 5.28 -6.08 -17.63
CA THR A 5 3.87 -6.41 -17.86
C THR A 5 3.54 -7.80 -17.31
N LEU A 6 2.40 -7.88 -16.61
CA LEU A 6 1.80 -9.11 -16.14
C LEU A 6 0.49 -9.34 -16.89
N GLU A 7 0.35 -10.47 -17.58
CA GLU A 7 -0.86 -10.88 -18.29
C GLU A 7 -1.43 -12.16 -17.66
N ASP A 8 -2.60 -12.07 -17.03
CA ASP A 8 -3.33 -13.16 -16.36
C ASP A 8 -2.44 -14.02 -15.44
N VAL A 9 -1.47 -13.37 -14.77
CA VAL A 9 -0.48 -14.07 -13.96
C VAL A 9 -1.13 -14.69 -12.73
N THR A 10 -1.02 -16.02 -12.63
CA THR A 10 -1.63 -16.82 -11.57
C THR A 10 -0.59 -17.70 -10.91
N LYS A 11 -0.69 -17.83 -9.59
CA LYS A 11 0.08 -18.79 -8.79
C LYS A 11 -0.83 -19.62 -7.91
N VAL A 12 -0.74 -20.93 -8.07
CA VAL A 12 -1.38 -21.92 -7.22
C VAL A 12 -0.28 -22.75 -6.54
N PHE A 13 -0.34 -22.88 -5.23
CA PHE A 13 0.51 -23.78 -4.45
C PHE A 13 -0.25 -25.06 -4.12
N GLY A 14 0.40 -26.22 -4.32
CA GLY A 14 -0.27 -27.50 -4.15
C GLY A 14 -1.42 -27.68 -5.12
N GLU A 15 -2.54 -28.21 -4.63
CA GLU A 15 -3.73 -28.50 -5.46
C GLU A 15 -4.74 -27.32 -5.41
N ASP A 16 -4.83 -26.55 -4.30
CA ASP A 16 -5.96 -25.64 -4.07
C ASP A 16 -5.60 -24.23 -3.56
N VAL A 17 -4.35 -23.96 -3.16
CA VAL A 17 -4.01 -22.65 -2.57
C VAL A 17 -3.67 -21.63 -3.65
N VAL A 18 -4.64 -20.80 -4.00
CA VAL A 18 -4.44 -19.70 -4.96
C VAL A 18 -3.80 -18.52 -4.23
N ALA A 19 -2.50 -18.32 -4.42
CA ALA A 19 -1.75 -17.21 -3.81
C ALA A 19 -1.82 -15.91 -4.62
N VAL A 20 -1.97 -16.03 -5.94
CA VAL A 20 -2.11 -14.91 -6.88
C VAL A 20 -3.07 -15.34 -7.98
N ASN A 21 -4.08 -14.53 -8.26
CA ASN A 21 -5.13 -14.86 -9.21
C ASN A 21 -5.23 -13.81 -10.32
N LYS A 22 -4.83 -14.18 -11.54
CA LYS A 22 -5.00 -13.43 -12.80
C LYS A 22 -4.62 -11.96 -12.67
N ILE A 23 -3.44 -11.66 -12.12
CA ILE A 23 -2.95 -10.29 -12.08
C ILE A 23 -2.69 -9.82 -13.51
N ASN A 24 -3.34 -8.71 -13.87
CA ASN A 24 -3.09 -7.93 -15.08
C ASN A 24 -2.57 -6.56 -14.67
N LEU A 25 -1.35 -6.23 -15.07
CA LEU A 25 -0.68 -4.99 -14.66
C LEU A 25 0.38 -4.61 -15.68
N ASP A 26 0.28 -3.39 -16.20
CA ASP A 26 1.31 -2.76 -17.02
C ASP A 26 2.04 -1.72 -16.18
N ILE A 27 3.36 -1.86 -16.08
CA ILE A 27 4.25 -0.94 -15.36
C ILE A 27 5.16 -0.27 -16.41
N PRO A 28 4.88 0.98 -16.77
CA PRO A 28 5.70 1.74 -17.71
C PRO A 28 7.16 1.85 -17.27
N ASP A 29 8.04 2.09 -18.25
CA ASP A 29 9.46 2.32 -17.97
C ASP A 29 9.66 3.53 -17.06
N GLY A 30 10.40 3.32 -15.97
CA GLY A 30 10.71 4.35 -14.98
C GLY A 30 9.64 4.60 -13.93
N GLU A 31 8.54 3.86 -13.91
CA GLU A 31 7.48 4.00 -12.89
C GLU A 31 7.86 3.34 -11.56
N PHE A 32 7.41 3.93 -10.44
CA PHE A 32 7.52 3.38 -9.09
C PHE A 32 6.15 2.81 -8.66
N VAL A 33 5.99 1.50 -8.72
CA VAL A 33 4.75 0.81 -8.34
C VAL A 33 4.92 0.13 -6.98
N VAL A 34 3.95 0.34 -6.09
CA VAL A 34 3.96 -0.23 -4.75
C VAL A 34 2.83 -1.24 -4.59
N PHE A 35 3.16 -2.47 -4.20
CA PHE A 35 2.20 -3.51 -3.84
C PHE A 35 1.93 -3.45 -2.33
N VAL A 36 0.68 -3.28 -1.96
CA VAL A 36 0.22 -3.25 -0.56
C VAL A 36 -0.94 -4.22 -0.33
N GLY A 37 -1.17 -4.56 0.91
CA GLY A 37 -2.27 -5.45 1.33
C GLY A 37 -1.93 -6.18 2.62
N PRO A 38 -2.87 -6.93 3.20
CA PRO A 38 -2.67 -7.73 4.41
C PRO A 38 -1.55 -8.76 4.28
N SER A 39 -1.10 -9.31 5.41
CA SER A 39 -0.15 -10.41 5.40
C SER A 39 -0.74 -11.64 4.69
N GLY A 40 0.05 -12.27 3.81
CA GLY A 40 -0.40 -13.46 3.07
C GLY A 40 -1.20 -13.19 1.80
N CYS A 41 -1.55 -11.94 1.46
CA CYS A 41 -2.36 -11.62 0.27
C CYS A 41 -1.65 -11.78 -1.09
N GLY A 42 -0.42 -12.30 -1.14
CA GLY A 42 0.28 -12.62 -2.41
C GLY A 42 1.32 -11.61 -2.90
N LYS A 43 1.57 -10.47 -2.22
CA LYS A 43 2.53 -9.42 -2.65
C LYS A 43 3.93 -9.96 -2.95
N SER A 44 4.57 -10.57 -1.95
CA SER A 44 5.92 -11.12 -2.12
C SER A 44 5.94 -12.28 -3.11
N THR A 45 4.86 -13.04 -3.23
CA THR A 45 4.71 -14.09 -4.25
C THR A 45 4.72 -13.49 -5.64
N ALA A 46 3.93 -12.43 -5.88
CA ALA A 46 3.91 -11.72 -7.16
C ALA A 46 5.29 -11.15 -7.50
N LEU A 47 5.96 -10.50 -6.53
CA LEU A 47 7.31 -9.98 -6.71
C LEU A 47 8.32 -11.09 -7.06
N ARG A 48 8.25 -12.24 -6.38
CA ARG A 48 9.14 -13.39 -6.63
C ARG A 48 8.88 -14.04 -7.97
N MET A 49 7.64 -14.06 -8.46
CA MET A 49 7.33 -14.53 -9.83
C MET A 49 7.96 -13.61 -10.87
N ILE A 50 7.90 -12.29 -10.70
CA ILE A 50 8.59 -11.34 -11.59
C ILE A 50 10.11 -11.56 -11.54
N ALA A 51 10.65 -11.84 -10.34
CA ALA A 51 12.07 -12.13 -10.17
C ALA A 51 12.52 -13.49 -10.76
N GLY A 52 11.59 -14.41 -11.05
CA GLY A 52 11.90 -15.79 -11.43
C GLY A 52 12.43 -16.65 -10.26
N LEU A 53 12.11 -16.23 -9.03
CA LEU A 53 12.38 -16.98 -7.81
C LEU A 53 11.22 -17.90 -7.43
N GLU A 54 10.08 -17.71 -8.08
CA GLU A 54 8.88 -18.51 -7.99
C GLU A 54 8.29 -18.68 -9.39
N ASP A 55 7.93 -19.91 -9.75
CA ASP A 55 7.32 -20.21 -11.04
C ASP A 55 5.87 -19.78 -11.05
N ILE A 56 5.40 -19.24 -12.16
CA ILE A 56 3.98 -18.98 -12.38
C ILE A 56 3.23 -20.26 -12.71
N SER A 57 1.96 -20.37 -12.34
CA SER A 57 1.10 -21.50 -12.72
C SER A 57 0.46 -21.28 -14.09
N SER A 58 0.11 -20.02 -14.42
CA SER A 58 -0.40 -19.62 -15.74
C SER A 58 -0.17 -18.12 -15.96
N GLY A 59 -0.43 -17.65 -17.18
CA GLY A 59 -0.22 -16.27 -17.59
C GLY A 59 1.16 -16.00 -18.16
N LYS A 60 1.53 -14.72 -18.27
CA LYS A 60 2.83 -14.30 -18.80
C LYS A 60 3.39 -13.12 -18.02
N VAL A 61 4.71 -13.13 -17.85
CA VAL A 61 5.50 -12.01 -17.33
C VAL A 61 6.42 -11.52 -18.42
N PHE A 62 6.38 -10.22 -18.69
CA PHE A 62 7.25 -9.55 -19.66
C PHE A 62 8.19 -8.58 -18.93
N ILE A 63 9.42 -8.48 -19.42
CA ILE A 63 10.38 -7.43 -19.07
C ILE A 63 10.90 -6.85 -20.37
N GLY A 64 10.45 -5.63 -20.69
CA GLY A 64 10.51 -5.11 -22.06
C GLY A 64 9.75 -6.02 -23.02
N ASP A 65 10.25 -6.21 -24.21
CA ASP A 65 9.59 -7.03 -25.25
C ASP A 65 9.68 -8.56 -25.03
N ASN A 66 10.31 -9.01 -23.91
CA ASN A 66 10.61 -10.41 -23.73
C ASN A 66 9.69 -11.08 -22.70
N VAL A 67 9.07 -12.20 -23.06
CA VAL A 67 8.45 -13.13 -22.09
C VAL A 67 9.57 -13.79 -21.28
N VAL A 68 9.48 -13.68 -19.94
CA VAL A 68 10.55 -14.16 -19.06
C VAL A 68 10.15 -15.38 -18.21
N ASN A 69 9.00 -16.00 -18.50
CA ASN A 69 8.48 -17.13 -17.71
C ASN A 69 9.54 -18.21 -17.44
N ASP A 70 10.22 -18.65 -18.52
CA ASP A 70 11.18 -19.76 -18.48
C ASP A 70 12.63 -19.29 -18.20
N LEU A 71 12.84 -17.98 -18.02
CA LEU A 71 14.16 -17.44 -17.75
C LEU A 71 14.49 -17.48 -16.25
N PRO A 72 15.65 -18.01 -15.87
CA PRO A 72 16.10 -17.96 -14.49
C PRO A 72 16.40 -16.52 -14.06
N PRO A 73 16.41 -16.19 -12.75
CA PRO A 73 16.59 -14.81 -12.24
C PRO A 73 17.82 -14.08 -12.79
N ARG A 74 18.92 -14.81 -13.03
CA ARG A 74 20.19 -14.24 -13.58
C ARG A 74 20.04 -13.69 -15.01
N GLU A 75 19.08 -14.19 -15.78
CA GLU A 75 18.86 -13.87 -17.20
C GLU A 75 17.75 -12.82 -17.41
N ARG A 76 16.98 -12.52 -16.35
CA ARG A 76 15.90 -11.50 -16.41
C ARG A 76 16.41 -10.06 -16.32
N ASP A 77 17.70 -9.87 -16.07
CA ASP A 77 18.36 -8.56 -15.92
C ASP A 77 17.68 -7.62 -14.90
N ILE A 78 17.23 -8.20 -13.80
CA ILE A 78 16.63 -7.50 -12.66
C ILE A 78 17.59 -7.45 -11.46
N ALA A 79 17.34 -6.55 -10.52
CA ALA A 79 17.99 -6.56 -9.22
C ALA A 79 16.94 -6.62 -8.11
N MET A 80 17.17 -7.48 -7.11
CA MET A 80 16.26 -7.63 -5.98
C MET A 80 16.94 -7.25 -4.67
N VAL A 81 16.22 -6.45 -3.87
CA VAL A 81 16.55 -6.12 -2.49
C VAL A 81 15.61 -6.90 -1.58
N PHE A 82 16.16 -7.77 -0.75
CA PHE A 82 15.41 -8.63 0.16
C PHE A 82 15.20 -7.96 1.53
N GLN A 83 14.16 -8.33 2.22
CA GLN A 83 13.81 -7.88 3.57
C GLN A 83 14.98 -8.00 4.57
N ASN A 84 15.77 -9.06 4.49
CA ASN A 84 16.92 -9.32 5.35
C ASN A 84 18.26 -8.80 4.79
N TYR A 85 18.19 -7.96 3.72
CA TYR A 85 19.34 -7.40 2.99
C TYR A 85 20.23 -8.43 2.28
N ALA A 86 20.24 -9.69 2.69
CA ALA A 86 20.98 -10.81 2.12
C ALA A 86 22.47 -10.50 1.84
N LEU A 87 23.15 -9.75 2.74
CA LEU A 87 24.56 -9.42 2.59
C LEU A 87 25.46 -10.63 2.90
N TYR A 88 26.53 -10.78 2.14
CA TYR A 88 27.55 -11.79 2.39
C TYR A 88 28.39 -11.40 3.61
N PRO A 89 28.31 -12.12 4.76
CA PRO A 89 28.89 -11.64 6.03
C PRO A 89 30.43 -11.72 6.05
N HIS A 90 31.01 -12.56 5.21
CA HIS A 90 32.48 -12.74 5.09
C HIS A 90 33.14 -11.70 4.19
N MET A 91 32.38 -11.03 3.31
CA MET A 91 32.82 -9.98 2.40
C MET A 91 32.70 -8.60 3.04
N ASN A 92 33.60 -7.66 2.67
CA ASN A 92 33.42 -6.27 3.00
C ASN A 92 32.35 -5.61 2.10
N VAL A 93 32.05 -4.32 2.31
CA VAL A 93 31.03 -3.60 1.55
C VAL A 93 31.38 -3.54 0.07
N ARG A 94 32.62 -3.18 -0.30
CA ARG A 94 33.12 -3.13 -1.67
C ARG A 94 32.94 -4.46 -2.37
N GLU A 95 33.35 -5.55 -1.73
CA GLU A 95 33.21 -6.90 -2.25
C GLU A 95 31.75 -7.32 -2.41
N ASN A 96 30.88 -6.98 -1.43
CA ASN A 96 29.44 -7.22 -1.52
C ASN A 96 28.84 -6.53 -2.74
N MET A 97 29.14 -5.24 -2.94
CA MET A 97 28.61 -4.47 -4.07
C MET A 97 29.13 -4.97 -5.40
N GLY A 98 30.43 -5.23 -5.51
CA GLY A 98 31.09 -5.65 -6.77
C GLY A 98 30.90 -7.12 -7.12
N PHE A 99 30.34 -7.96 -6.23
CA PHE A 99 30.32 -9.42 -6.42
C PHE A 99 29.60 -9.86 -7.70
N ALA A 100 28.43 -9.30 -8.00
CA ALA A 100 27.67 -9.66 -9.20
C ALA A 100 28.41 -9.26 -10.49
N LEU A 101 29.12 -8.14 -10.51
CA LEU A 101 29.92 -7.68 -11.63
C LEU A 101 31.14 -8.59 -11.85
N LYS A 102 31.75 -9.05 -10.75
CA LYS A 102 32.83 -10.03 -10.80
C LYS A 102 32.40 -11.37 -11.42
N LEU A 103 31.19 -11.84 -11.08
CA LEU A 103 30.61 -13.04 -11.69
C LEU A 103 30.36 -12.88 -13.19
N ARG A 104 30.02 -11.66 -13.63
CA ARG A 104 29.88 -11.28 -15.06
C ARG A 104 31.26 -11.11 -15.76
N LYS A 105 32.38 -11.37 -15.04
CA LYS A 105 33.76 -11.22 -15.54
C LYS A 105 34.09 -9.81 -16.05
N MET A 106 33.48 -8.79 -15.44
CA MET A 106 33.77 -7.39 -15.74
C MET A 106 35.19 -7.03 -15.29
N ASP A 107 35.81 -6.08 -15.95
CA ASP A 107 37.13 -5.58 -15.60
C ASP A 107 37.16 -5.01 -14.18
N LYS A 108 38.27 -5.20 -13.47
CA LYS A 108 38.42 -4.82 -12.05
C LYS A 108 38.32 -3.31 -11.83
N ASP A 109 38.88 -2.51 -12.75
CA ASP A 109 38.85 -1.06 -12.64
C ASP A 109 37.46 -0.52 -12.87
N GLU A 110 36.71 -1.11 -13.81
CA GLU A 110 35.30 -0.79 -14.03
C GLU A 110 34.41 -1.19 -12.81
N ILE A 111 34.67 -2.34 -12.21
CA ILE A 111 33.98 -2.73 -10.95
C ILE A 111 34.23 -1.70 -9.86
N ASN A 112 35.50 -1.31 -9.64
CA ASN A 112 35.86 -0.32 -8.63
C ASN A 112 35.18 1.02 -8.93
N ARG A 113 35.20 1.49 -10.16
CA ARG A 113 34.57 2.74 -10.59
C ARG A 113 33.07 2.73 -10.23
N ARG A 114 32.32 1.68 -10.65
CA ARG A 114 30.89 1.56 -10.38
C ARG A 114 30.58 1.47 -8.89
N VAL A 115 31.41 0.73 -8.13
CA VAL A 115 31.23 0.62 -6.65
C VAL A 115 31.48 1.96 -5.98
N ASP A 116 32.51 2.71 -6.38
CA ASP A 116 32.81 4.03 -5.82
C ASP A 116 31.72 5.06 -6.17
N GLU A 117 31.17 5.01 -7.39
CA GLU A 117 30.04 5.85 -7.81
C GLU A 117 28.78 5.54 -7.00
N ALA A 118 28.42 4.27 -6.86
CA ALA A 118 27.28 3.85 -6.04
C ALA A 118 27.51 4.16 -4.54
N GLY A 119 28.74 4.01 -4.06
CA GLY A 119 29.14 4.39 -2.71
C GLY A 119 28.89 5.88 -2.43
N ARG A 120 29.30 6.76 -3.36
CA ARG A 120 29.04 8.22 -3.29
C ARG A 120 27.55 8.54 -3.36
N LEU A 121 26.83 7.89 -4.29
CA LEU A 121 25.39 8.08 -4.44
C LEU A 121 24.63 7.80 -3.14
N LEU A 122 25.06 6.77 -2.40
CA LEU A 122 24.42 6.29 -1.18
C LEU A 122 25.05 6.84 0.12
N GLY A 123 26.12 7.65 0.03
CA GLY A 123 26.84 8.21 1.18
C GLY A 123 27.50 7.15 2.08
N ILE A 124 28.00 6.07 1.48
CA ILE A 124 28.63 4.94 2.19
C ILE A 124 30.12 4.75 1.86
N GLU A 125 30.78 5.70 1.19
CA GLU A 125 32.20 5.61 0.76
C GLU A 125 33.12 5.24 1.92
N ARG A 126 32.94 5.88 3.07
CA ARG A 126 33.76 5.64 4.27
C ARG A 126 33.57 4.26 4.91
N PHE A 127 32.63 3.48 4.41
CA PHE A 127 32.31 2.15 4.93
C PHE A 127 32.70 1.02 3.97
N LEU A 128 33.22 1.32 2.77
CA LEU A 128 33.49 0.33 1.72
C LEU A 128 34.40 -0.83 2.18
N ASP A 129 35.32 -0.58 3.10
CA ASP A 129 36.24 -1.60 3.62
C ASP A 129 35.71 -2.33 4.88
N ARG A 130 34.51 -1.94 5.39
CA ARG A 130 33.93 -2.58 6.57
C ARG A 130 33.15 -3.84 6.20
N LYS A 131 33.06 -4.77 7.16
CA LYS A 131 32.19 -5.93 7.06
C LYS A 131 30.77 -5.62 7.54
N PRO A 132 29.73 -6.34 7.07
CA PRO A 132 28.32 -6.10 7.42
C PRO A 132 28.04 -6.03 8.93
N LYS A 133 28.75 -6.84 9.74
CA LYS A 133 28.61 -6.84 11.21
C LYS A 133 28.98 -5.52 11.88
N ALA A 134 29.79 -4.69 11.22
CA ALA A 134 30.25 -3.38 11.74
C ALA A 134 29.39 -2.23 11.22
N LEU A 135 28.21 -2.51 10.65
CA LEU A 135 27.30 -1.53 10.08
C LEU A 135 25.98 -1.47 10.87
N SER A 136 25.36 -0.29 10.93
CA SER A 136 24.00 -0.12 11.41
C SER A 136 22.99 -0.72 10.43
N GLY A 137 21.70 -0.85 10.84
CA GLY A 137 20.62 -1.34 9.98
C GLY A 137 20.52 -0.55 8.68
N GLY A 138 20.41 0.77 8.74
CA GLY A 138 20.33 1.62 7.55
C GLY A 138 21.59 1.58 6.68
N GLN A 139 22.77 1.42 7.28
CA GLN A 139 24.00 1.24 6.49
C GLN A 139 23.98 -0.10 5.73
N ARG A 140 23.53 -1.19 6.37
CA ARG A 140 23.36 -2.49 5.68
C ARG A 140 22.38 -2.40 4.54
N GLN A 141 21.27 -1.68 4.73
CA GLN A 141 20.28 -1.47 3.68
C GLN A 141 20.88 -0.69 2.49
N ARG A 142 21.61 0.41 2.75
CA ARG A 142 22.29 1.16 1.66
C ARG A 142 23.29 0.28 0.90
N VAL A 143 23.97 -0.64 1.59
CA VAL A 143 24.83 -1.63 0.92
C VAL A 143 24.02 -2.57 0.03
N ALA A 144 22.83 -3.03 0.48
CA ALA A 144 21.95 -3.87 -0.33
C ALA A 144 21.42 -3.12 -1.57
N LEU A 145 21.05 -1.85 -1.42
CA LEU A 145 20.72 -0.96 -2.55
C LEU A 145 21.92 -0.80 -3.49
N GLY A 146 23.13 -0.57 -2.95
CA GLY A 146 24.36 -0.46 -3.74
C GLY A 146 24.64 -1.71 -4.57
N ARG A 147 24.43 -2.91 -4.02
CA ARG A 147 24.52 -4.18 -4.77
C ARG A 147 23.57 -4.25 -5.95
N ALA A 148 22.38 -3.65 -5.81
CA ALA A 148 21.39 -3.59 -6.87
C ALA A 148 21.78 -2.57 -7.94
N ILE A 149 22.15 -1.37 -7.55
CA ILE A 149 22.46 -0.23 -8.42
C ILE A 149 23.66 -0.49 -9.34
N VAL A 150 24.74 -1.04 -8.81
CA VAL A 150 25.98 -1.28 -9.61
C VAL A 150 25.76 -2.18 -10.81
N ARG A 151 24.66 -2.93 -10.84
CA ARG A 151 24.29 -3.85 -11.94
C ARG A 151 23.61 -3.14 -13.09
N GLU A 152 23.08 -1.92 -12.89
CA GLU A 152 22.28 -1.16 -13.86
C GLU A 152 21.15 -2.05 -14.44
N PRO A 153 20.25 -2.57 -13.59
CA PRO A 153 19.24 -3.53 -14.02
C PRO A 153 18.13 -2.84 -14.81
N LYS A 154 17.36 -3.63 -15.57
CA LYS A 154 16.16 -3.18 -16.27
C LYS A 154 15.03 -2.80 -15.31
N ALA A 155 14.89 -3.51 -14.19
CA ALA A 155 13.93 -3.21 -13.14
C ALA A 155 14.50 -3.53 -11.73
N PHE A 156 14.11 -2.72 -10.74
CA PHE A 156 14.35 -2.96 -9.31
C PHE A 156 13.15 -3.63 -8.67
N LEU A 157 13.40 -4.66 -7.91
CA LEU A 157 12.41 -5.37 -7.11
C LEU A 157 12.79 -5.25 -5.62
N MET A 158 11.89 -4.74 -4.78
CA MET A 158 12.16 -4.50 -3.36
C MET A 158 11.10 -5.20 -2.49
N ASP A 159 11.51 -6.23 -1.75
CA ASP A 159 10.65 -7.02 -0.86
C ASP A 159 10.78 -6.51 0.57
N GLU A 160 9.87 -5.66 1.03
CA GLU A 160 9.80 -5.04 2.36
C GLU A 160 11.14 -4.49 2.88
N PRO A 161 11.86 -3.66 2.12
CA PRO A 161 13.23 -3.31 2.46
C PRO A 161 13.37 -2.46 3.73
N LEU A 162 12.28 -1.84 4.24
CA LEU A 162 12.30 -0.96 5.41
C LEU A 162 11.76 -1.61 6.69
N SER A 163 11.20 -2.82 6.62
CA SER A 163 10.53 -3.49 7.75
C SER A 163 11.42 -3.68 8.99
N ASN A 164 12.73 -3.89 8.80
CA ASN A 164 13.70 -4.13 9.88
C ASN A 164 14.37 -2.85 10.42
N LEU A 165 13.82 -1.66 10.13
CA LEU A 165 14.34 -0.38 10.60
C LEU A 165 13.45 0.22 11.68
N ASP A 166 14.09 0.95 12.62
CA ASP A 166 13.35 1.80 13.55
C ASP A 166 12.62 2.94 12.83
N ALA A 167 11.59 3.51 13.48
CA ALA A 167 10.70 4.50 12.87
C ALA A 167 11.46 5.73 12.29
N LYS A 168 12.44 6.28 13.02
CA LYS A 168 13.22 7.45 12.58
C LYS A 168 14.06 7.12 11.34
N LEU A 169 14.72 5.98 11.35
CA LEU A 169 15.56 5.54 10.24
C LEU A 169 14.70 5.15 9.01
N ARG A 170 13.49 4.59 9.24
CA ARG A 170 12.53 4.28 8.18
C ARG A 170 12.14 5.53 7.40
N VAL A 171 11.76 6.62 8.07
CA VAL A 171 11.42 7.91 7.43
C VAL A 171 12.59 8.46 6.61
N GLN A 172 13.80 8.44 7.17
CA GLN A 172 15.00 8.88 6.46
C GLN A 172 15.26 8.05 5.20
N THR A 173 15.22 6.72 5.32
CA THR A 173 15.55 5.82 4.23
C THR A 173 14.48 5.81 3.14
N ARG A 174 13.20 5.96 3.50
CA ARG A 174 12.11 6.17 2.55
C ARG A 174 12.38 7.37 1.64
N THR A 175 12.74 8.51 2.22
CA THR A 175 13.11 9.71 1.45
C THR A 175 14.33 9.47 0.54
N GLU A 176 15.30 8.69 1.01
CA GLU A 176 16.50 8.36 0.22
C GLU A 176 16.16 7.43 -0.97
N ILE A 177 15.29 6.45 -0.77
CA ILE A 177 14.84 5.56 -1.86
C ILE A 177 14.09 6.37 -2.92
N ALA A 178 13.16 7.25 -2.52
CA ALA A 178 12.43 8.11 -3.46
C ALA A 178 13.39 9.02 -4.27
N LYS A 179 14.35 9.67 -3.60
CA LYS A 179 15.37 10.47 -4.29
C LYS A 179 16.25 9.64 -5.22
N LEU A 180 16.59 8.43 -4.81
CA LEU A 180 17.37 7.50 -5.59
C LEU A 180 16.63 7.08 -6.86
N HIS A 181 15.36 6.72 -6.73
CA HIS A 181 14.51 6.37 -7.86
C HIS A 181 14.43 7.53 -8.88
N ASN A 182 14.10 8.74 -8.41
CA ASN A 182 14.04 9.94 -9.28
C ASN A 182 15.36 10.24 -10.01
N ARG A 183 16.50 9.87 -9.41
CA ARG A 183 17.82 10.07 -10.02
C ARG A 183 18.20 9.01 -11.04
N ILE A 184 17.81 7.74 -10.76
CA ILE A 184 18.17 6.60 -11.61
C ILE A 184 17.11 6.39 -12.72
N GLY A 185 15.82 6.67 -12.42
CA GLY A 185 14.71 6.52 -13.35
C GLY A 185 14.41 5.08 -13.75
N THR A 186 14.85 4.08 -12.97
CA THR A 186 14.64 2.67 -13.30
C THR A 186 13.30 2.19 -12.76
N THR A 187 12.53 1.47 -13.57
CA THR A 187 11.28 0.82 -13.18
C THR A 187 11.44 0.10 -11.84
N THR A 188 10.59 0.42 -10.87
CA THR A 188 10.71 -0.09 -9.51
C THR A 188 9.40 -0.71 -9.05
N ILE A 189 9.47 -1.96 -8.58
CA ILE A 189 8.35 -2.65 -7.93
C ILE A 189 8.71 -2.87 -6.48
N TYR A 190 7.91 -2.29 -5.60
CA TYR A 190 8.15 -2.24 -4.17
C TYR A 190 7.02 -2.92 -3.41
N VAL A 191 7.33 -3.82 -2.51
CA VAL A 191 6.36 -4.48 -1.63
C VAL A 191 6.48 -3.91 -0.24
N THR A 192 5.36 -3.56 0.37
CA THR A 192 5.29 -3.13 1.77
C THR A 192 3.93 -3.50 2.39
N HIS A 193 3.89 -3.52 3.71
CA HIS A 193 2.65 -3.51 4.50
C HIS A 193 2.38 -2.12 5.12
N ASP A 194 3.30 -1.16 4.95
CA ASP A 194 3.18 0.22 5.46
C ASP A 194 2.51 1.12 4.42
N GLN A 195 1.29 1.56 4.73
CA GLN A 195 0.52 2.44 3.85
C GLN A 195 1.21 3.80 3.64
N THR A 196 1.93 4.30 4.66
CA THR A 196 2.64 5.59 4.54
C THR A 196 3.76 5.49 3.51
N GLU A 197 4.44 4.34 3.41
CA GLU A 197 5.44 4.11 2.37
C GLU A 197 4.78 4.15 0.99
N ALA A 198 3.66 3.44 0.81
CA ALA A 198 2.92 3.42 -0.45
C ALA A 198 2.44 4.81 -0.86
N MET A 199 1.73 5.50 0.04
CA MET A 199 1.15 6.83 -0.22
C MET A 199 2.20 7.90 -0.54
N THR A 200 3.44 7.75 -0.05
CA THR A 200 4.47 8.80 -0.17
C THR A 200 5.52 8.54 -1.24
N MET A 201 5.65 7.31 -1.72
CA MET A 201 6.70 6.95 -2.70
C MET A 201 6.15 6.49 -4.05
N ALA A 202 4.92 5.99 -4.11
CA ALA A 202 4.39 5.38 -5.31
C ALA A 202 3.92 6.41 -6.34
N ASP A 203 4.18 6.13 -7.62
CA ASP A 203 3.42 6.72 -8.72
C ASP A 203 2.05 6.04 -8.82
N ARG A 204 2.00 4.70 -8.69
CA ARG A 204 0.76 3.91 -8.53
C ARG A 204 0.89 2.88 -7.42
N ILE A 205 -0.24 2.65 -6.74
CA ILE A 205 -0.40 1.61 -5.72
C ILE A 205 -1.24 0.48 -6.31
N VAL A 206 -0.84 -0.75 -6.03
CA VAL A 206 -1.60 -1.98 -6.30
C VAL A 206 -2.04 -2.55 -4.96
N VAL A 207 -3.32 -2.49 -4.66
CA VAL A 207 -3.90 -3.09 -3.46
C VAL A 207 -4.27 -4.53 -3.74
N LEU A 208 -3.74 -5.45 -2.94
CA LEU A 208 -4.00 -6.89 -3.04
C LEU A 208 -4.75 -7.39 -1.80
N LYS A 209 -5.75 -8.26 -2.02
CA LYS A 209 -6.44 -9.03 -0.98
C LYS A 209 -6.66 -10.45 -1.49
N ASP A 210 -6.27 -11.46 -0.70
CA ASP A 210 -6.51 -12.88 -0.97
C ASP A 210 -6.11 -13.34 -2.38
N GLY A 211 -4.99 -12.81 -2.89
CA GLY A 211 -4.48 -13.10 -4.23
C GLY A 211 -5.07 -12.25 -5.36
N PHE A 212 -6.10 -11.43 -5.08
CA PHE A 212 -6.77 -10.59 -6.07
C PHE A 212 -6.31 -9.13 -5.99
N VAL A 213 -6.19 -8.48 -7.14
CA VAL A 213 -6.03 -7.03 -7.22
C VAL A 213 -7.39 -6.38 -6.95
N GLN A 214 -7.43 -5.51 -5.94
CA GLN A 214 -8.63 -4.79 -5.55
C GLN A 214 -8.75 -3.44 -6.27
N GLN A 215 -7.61 -2.74 -6.41
CA GLN A 215 -7.51 -1.46 -7.12
C GLN A 215 -6.07 -1.20 -7.53
N ILE A 216 -5.89 -0.53 -8.68
CA ILE A 216 -4.63 0.01 -9.15
C ILE A 216 -4.86 1.48 -9.48
N ASP A 217 -4.19 2.38 -8.76
CA ASP A 217 -4.39 3.81 -8.98
C ASP A 217 -3.24 4.65 -8.40
N THR A 218 -3.26 5.96 -8.65
CA THR A 218 -2.38 6.90 -7.96
C THR A 218 -2.73 6.94 -6.46
N PRO A 219 -1.78 7.29 -5.57
CA PRO A 219 -2.05 7.39 -4.14
C PRO A 219 -3.27 8.27 -3.81
N GLN A 220 -3.37 9.44 -4.44
CA GLN A 220 -4.46 10.39 -4.19
C GLN A 220 -5.81 9.82 -4.64
N THR A 221 -5.90 9.29 -5.87
CA THR A 221 -7.13 8.68 -6.37
C THR A 221 -7.59 7.51 -5.50
N MET A 222 -6.64 6.68 -5.04
CA MET A 222 -6.95 5.54 -4.18
C MET A 222 -7.52 5.96 -2.82
N TYR A 223 -7.04 7.09 -2.28
CA TYR A 223 -7.52 7.66 -1.03
C TYR A 223 -8.90 8.32 -1.18
N ASP A 224 -9.06 9.14 -2.21
CA ASP A 224 -10.30 9.92 -2.43
C ASP A 224 -11.41 9.03 -3.01
N HIS A 225 -11.04 8.03 -3.80
CA HIS A 225 -11.94 7.27 -4.66
C HIS A 225 -11.72 5.76 -4.59
N PRO A 226 -11.85 5.15 -3.40
CA PRO A 226 -11.71 3.72 -3.25
C PRO A 226 -12.79 2.96 -4.04
N HIS A 227 -12.40 1.88 -4.73
CA HIS A 227 -13.30 1.09 -5.57
C HIS A 227 -14.29 0.24 -4.75
N ASN A 228 -13.91 -0.16 -3.54
CA ASN A 228 -14.72 -0.99 -2.68
C ASN A 228 -14.45 -0.68 -1.19
N VAL A 229 -15.26 -1.24 -0.31
CA VAL A 229 -15.18 -1.03 1.14
C VAL A 229 -13.85 -1.51 1.72
N PHE A 230 -13.28 -2.59 1.17
CA PHE A 230 -11.98 -3.06 1.62
C PHE A 230 -10.88 -2.02 1.37
N VAL A 231 -10.78 -1.48 0.16
CA VAL A 231 -9.79 -0.44 -0.17
C VAL A 231 -10.02 0.81 0.67
N ALA A 232 -11.29 1.22 0.85
CA ALA A 232 -11.67 2.37 1.67
C ALA A 232 -11.21 2.24 3.13
N GLY A 233 -11.38 1.06 3.73
CA GLY A 233 -10.95 0.78 5.09
C GLY A 233 -9.47 0.46 5.23
N PHE A 234 -8.87 -0.08 4.17
CA PHE A 234 -7.45 -0.43 4.18
C PHE A 234 -6.56 0.80 3.98
N ILE A 235 -6.96 1.78 3.16
CA ILE A 235 -6.19 2.98 2.85
C ILE A 235 -6.60 4.14 3.76
N GLY A 236 -5.66 4.58 4.59
CA GLY A 236 -5.82 5.66 5.56
C GLY A 236 -5.39 5.24 6.96
N SER A 237 -4.88 6.19 7.76
CA SER A 237 -4.49 5.98 9.15
C SER A 237 -4.85 7.21 9.97
N PRO A 238 -5.87 7.10 10.85
CA PRO A 238 -6.72 5.92 11.09
C PRO A 238 -7.56 5.50 9.89
N ALA A 239 -8.13 4.28 9.94
CA ALA A 239 -9.00 3.73 8.91
C ALA A 239 -10.31 4.53 8.76
N MET A 240 -10.97 4.43 7.60
CA MET A 240 -12.30 5.01 7.39
C MET A 240 -13.32 4.37 8.34
N ASN A 241 -14.17 5.19 8.93
CA ASN A 241 -15.31 4.72 9.70
C ASN A 241 -16.42 4.25 8.76
N PHE A 242 -17.07 3.15 9.07
CA PHE A 242 -18.22 2.63 8.32
C PHE A 242 -19.44 2.54 9.21
N ILE A 243 -20.56 3.07 8.72
CA ILE A 243 -21.83 3.11 9.42
C ILE A 243 -22.91 2.56 8.50
N GLN A 244 -23.74 1.67 9.02
CA GLN A 244 -24.96 1.27 8.32
C GLN A 244 -25.97 2.42 8.35
N ALA A 245 -26.37 2.87 7.19
CA ALA A 245 -27.24 4.03 7.02
C ALA A 245 -28.30 3.76 5.97
N ARG A 246 -29.34 4.59 5.96
CA ARG A 246 -30.40 4.54 4.95
C ARG A 246 -30.33 5.75 4.06
N LEU A 247 -30.32 5.54 2.74
CA LEU A 247 -30.36 6.64 1.79
C LEU A 247 -31.81 7.11 1.60
N GLU A 248 -32.05 8.40 1.79
CA GLU A 248 -33.36 9.04 1.64
C GLU A 248 -33.30 10.14 0.58
N ARG A 249 -34.39 10.32 -0.14
CA ARG A 249 -34.56 11.45 -1.05
C ARG A 249 -35.26 12.59 -0.33
N GLU A 250 -34.67 13.79 -0.35
CA GLU A 250 -35.21 14.95 0.36
C GLU A 250 -34.94 16.25 -0.38
N ASN A 251 -35.97 17.11 -0.47
CA ASN A 251 -35.87 18.49 -1.02
C ASN A 251 -35.16 18.58 -2.39
N GLY A 252 -35.25 17.53 -3.22
CA GLY A 252 -34.60 17.48 -4.53
C GLY A 252 -33.11 17.05 -4.48
N GLY A 253 -32.61 16.62 -3.32
CA GLY A 253 -31.32 16.03 -3.10
C GLY A 253 -31.42 14.71 -2.39
N TYR A 254 -30.35 14.30 -1.74
CA TYR A 254 -30.27 13.07 -0.95
C TYR A 254 -29.74 13.34 0.45
N ALA A 255 -30.14 12.51 1.40
CA ALA A 255 -29.58 12.48 2.76
C ALA A 255 -29.37 11.02 3.18
N VAL A 256 -28.42 10.77 4.07
CA VAL A 256 -28.27 9.48 4.75
C VAL A 256 -28.71 9.62 6.20
N THR A 257 -29.47 8.63 6.67
CA THR A 257 -29.97 8.58 8.06
C THR A 257 -29.38 7.37 8.77
N PHE A 258 -28.85 7.59 9.97
CA PHE A 258 -28.37 6.57 10.88
C PHE A 258 -28.66 6.97 12.31
N GLY A 259 -29.30 6.08 13.05
CA GLY A 259 -29.82 6.39 14.39
C GLY A 259 -30.74 7.62 14.39
N LYS A 260 -30.35 8.63 15.16
CA LYS A 260 -31.04 9.92 15.23
C LYS A 260 -30.43 10.99 14.32
N THR A 261 -29.30 10.66 13.68
CA THR A 261 -28.54 11.60 12.85
C THR A 261 -28.99 11.52 11.40
N LYS A 262 -29.14 12.67 10.78
CA LYS A 262 -29.43 12.82 9.37
C LYS A 262 -28.40 13.74 8.75
N LEU A 263 -27.63 13.19 7.79
CA LEU A 263 -26.57 13.90 7.06
C LEU A 263 -27.04 14.17 5.64
N PRO A 264 -27.24 15.45 5.24
CA PRO A 264 -27.51 15.79 3.85
C PRO A 264 -26.27 15.51 3.01
N LEU A 265 -26.47 15.00 1.79
CA LEU A 265 -25.39 14.78 0.85
C LEU A 265 -25.23 16.00 -0.05
N GLY A 266 -24.05 16.58 -0.10
CA GLY A 266 -23.71 17.68 -0.98
C GLY A 266 -23.91 17.33 -2.46
N ARG A 267 -24.24 18.31 -3.30
CA ARG A 267 -24.46 18.07 -4.73
C ARG A 267 -23.24 17.53 -5.45
N GLU A 268 -22.06 17.92 -5.02
CA GLU A 268 -20.79 17.45 -5.56
C GLU A 268 -20.62 15.96 -5.30
N VAL A 269 -20.82 15.50 -4.06
CA VAL A 269 -20.76 14.08 -3.66
C VAL A 269 -21.75 13.23 -4.44
N VAL A 270 -22.98 13.74 -4.63
CA VAL A 270 -24.02 13.05 -5.41
C VAL A 270 -23.61 12.96 -6.87
N GLY A 271 -23.16 14.07 -7.48
CA GLY A 271 -22.75 14.12 -8.89
C GLY A 271 -21.58 13.17 -9.19
N GLU A 272 -20.56 13.16 -8.34
CA GLU A 272 -19.43 12.25 -8.46
C GLU A 272 -19.82 10.76 -8.31
N ALA A 273 -20.71 10.46 -7.35
CA ALA A 273 -21.17 9.09 -7.14
C ALA A 273 -21.99 8.58 -8.35
N GLU A 274 -22.82 9.43 -8.96
CA GLU A 274 -23.61 9.08 -10.14
C GLU A 274 -22.73 8.92 -11.39
N GLU A 275 -21.78 9.84 -11.60
CA GLU A 275 -20.85 9.78 -12.74
C GLU A 275 -20.02 8.50 -12.73
N ARG A 276 -19.48 8.12 -11.58
CA ARG A 276 -18.63 6.93 -11.43
C ARG A 276 -19.36 5.62 -11.58
N ARG A 277 -20.58 5.53 -11.03
CA ARG A 277 -21.40 4.31 -11.10
C ARG A 277 -22.17 4.22 -12.41
N GLY A 278 -22.30 5.31 -13.16
CA GLY A 278 -23.16 5.38 -14.31
C GLY A 278 -24.64 5.11 -13.98
N GLN A 279 -25.03 5.32 -12.70
CA GLN A 279 -26.37 5.03 -12.18
C GLN A 279 -26.84 6.18 -11.29
N ASP A 280 -28.09 6.57 -11.44
CA ASP A 280 -28.77 7.54 -10.57
C ASP A 280 -28.83 6.99 -9.13
N LEU A 281 -28.35 7.77 -8.17
CA LEU A 281 -28.44 7.46 -6.73
C LEU A 281 -29.90 7.24 -6.30
N GLY A 282 -30.87 7.78 -7.02
CA GLY A 282 -32.28 7.54 -6.82
C GLY A 282 -32.70 6.08 -6.89
N ALA A 283 -31.95 5.22 -7.58
CA ALA A 283 -32.17 3.78 -7.60
C ALA A 283 -31.93 3.11 -6.25
N PHE A 284 -31.20 3.78 -5.34
CA PHE A 284 -30.87 3.31 -3.99
C PHE A 284 -31.70 4.04 -2.91
N ALA A 285 -32.52 5.02 -3.27
CA ALA A 285 -33.37 5.73 -2.31
C ALA A 285 -34.31 4.76 -1.57
N GLY A 286 -34.35 4.86 -0.25
CA GLY A 286 -35.10 3.96 0.62
C GLY A 286 -34.40 2.63 0.94
N LYS A 287 -33.18 2.39 0.44
CA LYS A 287 -32.38 1.21 0.74
C LYS A 287 -31.34 1.48 1.80
N ASP A 288 -30.90 0.42 2.45
CA ASP A 288 -29.78 0.45 3.35
C ASP A 288 -28.47 0.53 2.54
N VAL A 289 -27.54 1.36 3.00
CA VAL A 289 -26.25 1.65 2.40
C VAL A 289 -25.19 1.68 3.48
N ILE A 290 -23.94 1.57 3.08
CA ILE A 290 -22.80 1.78 3.98
C ILE A 290 -22.30 3.21 3.76
N LEU A 291 -22.33 4.03 4.82
CA LEU A 291 -21.73 5.35 4.85
C LEU A 291 -20.28 5.21 5.33
N GLY A 292 -19.32 5.63 4.50
CA GLY A 292 -17.92 5.77 4.89
C GLY A 292 -17.61 7.22 5.24
N VAL A 293 -17.03 7.45 6.41
CA VAL A 293 -16.58 8.78 6.85
C VAL A 293 -15.13 8.68 7.32
N ARG A 294 -14.25 9.47 6.71
CA ARG A 294 -12.85 9.50 7.17
C ARG A 294 -12.75 10.26 8.49
N PRO A 295 -11.84 9.84 9.39
CA PRO A 295 -11.66 10.47 10.70
C PRO A 295 -11.42 11.98 10.64
N GLU A 296 -10.68 12.46 9.65
CA GLU A 296 -10.38 13.88 9.43
C GLU A 296 -11.53 14.71 8.87
N HIS A 297 -12.64 14.08 8.49
CA HIS A 297 -13.87 14.77 8.09
C HIS A 297 -14.85 14.95 9.27
N MET A 298 -14.41 14.62 10.47
CA MET A 298 -15.13 14.85 11.71
C MET A 298 -14.42 15.93 12.52
N GLU A 299 -15.13 17.00 12.89
CA GLU A 299 -14.61 18.11 13.65
C GLU A 299 -15.45 18.35 14.90
N ASP A 300 -14.83 18.93 15.94
CA ASP A 300 -15.58 19.43 17.09
C ASP A 300 -16.31 20.71 16.68
N SER A 301 -17.65 20.70 16.80
CA SER A 301 -18.52 21.81 16.43
C SER A 301 -18.25 23.12 17.19
N GLN A 302 -17.45 23.09 18.24
CA GLN A 302 -17.08 24.27 19.04
C GLN A 302 -15.77 24.92 18.54
N THR A 303 -15.08 24.33 17.58
CA THR A 303 -13.84 24.90 17.02
C THR A 303 -14.09 25.89 15.90
N GLU A 304 -13.11 26.79 15.66
CA GLU A 304 -13.17 27.73 14.51
C GLU A 304 -13.15 26.97 13.17
N GLU A 305 -12.52 25.80 13.12
CA GLU A 305 -12.43 24.97 11.93
C GLU A 305 -13.80 24.44 11.50
N ALA A 306 -14.67 24.11 12.45
CA ALA A 306 -16.06 23.71 12.17
C ALA A 306 -16.91 24.82 11.56
N SER A 307 -16.53 26.10 11.73
CA SER A 307 -17.24 27.24 11.15
C SER A 307 -17.08 27.38 9.63
N ASN A 308 -16.14 26.64 9.02
CA ASN A 308 -15.89 26.63 7.59
C ASN A 308 -16.86 25.72 6.79
N PHE A 309 -17.67 24.91 7.47
CA PHE A 309 -18.67 24.08 6.80
C PHE A 309 -19.85 24.94 6.33
N GLU A 310 -20.25 24.76 5.06
CA GLU A 310 -21.44 25.43 4.52
C GLU A 310 -22.71 24.93 5.21
N ALA A 311 -23.63 25.85 5.47
CA ALA A 311 -24.89 25.51 6.13
C ALA A 311 -25.74 24.60 5.22
N GLY A 312 -26.01 23.37 5.70
CA GLY A 312 -26.77 22.35 4.98
C GLY A 312 -25.91 21.21 4.36
N GLU A 313 -24.58 21.30 4.47
CA GLU A 313 -23.65 20.26 4.01
C GLU A 313 -23.03 19.46 5.18
N SER A 314 -23.39 19.79 6.41
CA SER A 314 -22.90 19.15 7.62
C SER A 314 -24.04 18.81 8.57
N SER A 315 -23.82 17.85 9.43
CA SER A 315 -24.68 17.52 10.57
C SER A 315 -23.84 17.36 11.82
N ALA A 316 -24.39 17.84 12.96
CA ALA A 316 -23.80 17.62 14.26
C ALA A 316 -24.42 16.38 14.93
N MET A 317 -23.59 15.60 15.61
CA MET A 317 -24.03 14.51 16.48
C MET A 317 -23.35 14.63 17.83
N GLU A 318 -24.08 14.27 18.90
CA GLU A 318 -23.51 14.15 20.23
C GLU A 318 -22.89 12.77 20.38
N ILE A 319 -21.63 12.74 20.82
CA ILE A 319 -20.89 11.51 21.10
C ILE A 319 -20.42 11.49 22.54
N GLU A 320 -20.29 10.30 23.12
CA GLU A 320 -19.62 10.07 24.39
C GLU A 320 -18.27 9.42 24.10
N PRO A 321 -17.16 10.14 24.32
CA PRO A 321 -15.83 9.57 24.07
C PRO A 321 -15.51 8.42 25.02
N GLU A 322 -15.06 7.28 24.50
CA GLU A 322 -14.56 6.16 25.29
C GLU A 322 -13.06 6.30 25.56
N VAL A 323 -12.30 6.74 24.54
CA VAL A 323 -10.85 6.96 24.63
C VAL A 323 -10.49 8.23 23.87
N ILE A 324 -9.58 9.02 24.43
CA ILE A 324 -8.99 10.17 23.74
C ILE A 324 -7.47 10.02 23.75
N GLU A 325 -6.88 9.92 22.56
CA GLU A 325 -5.43 9.87 22.37
C GLU A 325 -4.93 11.24 21.90
N SER A 326 -4.07 11.89 22.68
CA SER A 326 -3.47 13.16 22.29
C SER A 326 -2.12 12.95 21.60
N MET A 327 -2.05 13.31 20.33
CA MET A 327 -0.82 13.23 19.52
C MET A 327 -0.04 14.56 19.49
N GLY A 328 -0.46 15.54 20.28
CA GLY A 328 0.19 16.85 20.40
C GLY A 328 -0.41 17.89 19.44
N SER A 329 -0.40 17.68 18.15
CA SER A 329 -1.01 18.58 17.16
C SER A 329 -2.47 18.27 16.87
N GLU A 330 -2.91 17.06 17.18
CA GLU A 330 -4.26 16.55 16.94
C GLU A 330 -4.64 15.56 18.03
N LYS A 331 -5.93 15.25 18.15
CA LYS A 331 -6.47 14.22 19.04
C LYS A 331 -7.25 13.19 18.24
N TYR A 332 -7.12 11.93 18.61
CA TYR A 332 -8.00 10.85 18.15
C TYR A 332 -9.02 10.56 19.25
N VAL A 333 -10.28 10.74 18.89
CA VAL A 333 -11.42 10.55 19.79
C VAL A 333 -12.14 9.29 19.34
N TYR A 334 -12.08 8.25 20.18
CA TYR A 334 -12.76 6.98 19.94
C TYR A 334 -14.10 6.99 20.68
N PHE A 335 -15.17 6.58 19.99
CA PHE A 335 -16.51 6.55 20.52
C PHE A 335 -17.32 5.42 19.92
N GLY A 336 -18.21 4.82 20.73
CA GLY A 336 -19.07 3.74 20.30
C GLY A 336 -20.19 4.20 19.39
N VAL A 337 -20.60 3.34 18.45
CA VAL A 337 -21.86 3.43 17.74
C VAL A 337 -22.80 2.33 18.20
N PRO A 338 -24.14 2.56 18.18
CA PRO A 338 -25.08 1.50 18.47
C PRO A 338 -24.81 0.26 17.62
N SER A 339 -24.84 -0.93 18.22
CA SER A 339 -24.46 -2.20 17.57
C SER A 339 -25.30 -2.54 16.33
N ASP A 340 -26.51 -1.97 16.21
CA ASP A 340 -27.37 -2.09 15.04
C ASP A 340 -26.95 -1.21 13.85
N GLN A 341 -25.95 -0.35 14.07
CA GLN A 341 -25.40 0.57 13.06
C GLN A 341 -23.91 0.33 12.78
N ALA A 342 -23.25 -0.48 13.61
CA ALA A 342 -21.88 -0.87 13.40
C ALA A 342 -21.76 -1.79 12.18
N VAL A 343 -20.80 -1.51 11.30
CA VAL A 343 -20.50 -2.35 10.16
C VAL A 343 -19.30 -3.20 10.49
N ASN A 344 -19.51 -4.47 10.75
CA ASN A 344 -18.41 -5.42 10.84
C ASN A 344 -17.86 -5.67 9.42
N LEU A 345 -16.59 -5.34 9.17
CA LEU A 345 -15.95 -5.54 7.88
C LEU A 345 -15.96 -7.00 7.40
N GLY A 346 -16.05 -7.97 8.33
CA GLY A 346 -16.28 -9.38 8.01
C GLY A 346 -17.66 -9.63 7.41
N SER A 347 -18.71 -8.95 7.90
CA SER A 347 -20.08 -9.09 7.37
C SER A 347 -20.27 -8.39 6.01
N VAL A 348 -19.43 -7.41 5.70
CA VAL A 348 -19.44 -6.73 4.38
C VAL A 348 -18.93 -7.65 3.28
N ALA A 349 -17.93 -8.48 3.56
CA ALA A 349 -17.46 -9.50 2.62
C ALA A 349 -18.56 -10.51 2.27
N GLU A 350 -19.41 -10.89 3.26
CA GLU A 350 -20.58 -11.74 3.05
C GLU A 350 -21.68 -11.03 2.23
N MET A 351 -21.93 -9.73 2.47
CA MET A 351 -22.95 -8.94 1.76
C MET A 351 -22.57 -8.65 0.29
N THR A 352 -21.29 -8.60 -0.05
CA THR A 352 -20.82 -8.35 -1.42
C THR A 352 -20.73 -9.61 -2.26
N GLY A 353 -21.08 -10.79 -1.71
CA GLY A 353 -21.07 -12.07 -2.43
C GLY A 353 -19.64 -12.56 -2.76
N GLU A 354 -18.63 -12.02 -2.16
CA GLU A 354 -17.24 -12.50 -2.21
C GLU A 354 -17.07 -13.60 -1.14
N GLU A 355 -17.84 -14.69 -1.25
CA GLU A 355 -17.56 -15.93 -0.53
C GLU A 355 -16.26 -16.52 -1.06
N GLY A 356 -15.14 -16.14 -0.46
CA GLY A 356 -13.93 -16.93 -0.53
C GLY A 356 -14.17 -18.24 0.23
N GLU A 357 -14.33 -19.33 -0.46
CA GLU A 357 -14.22 -20.68 0.10
C GLU A 357 -12.86 -20.82 0.79
N GLY A 358 -12.86 -20.72 2.12
CA GLY A 358 -11.66 -20.76 2.94
C GLY A 358 -12.00 -20.94 4.42
N GLU A 359 -12.81 -21.93 4.77
CA GLU A 359 -12.80 -22.50 6.10
C GLU A 359 -11.48 -23.26 6.28
N ASN A 360 -10.54 -22.69 7.08
CA ASN A 360 -9.86 -23.44 8.13
C ASN A 360 -8.77 -22.61 8.82
N GLY A 361 -8.92 -22.48 10.13
CA GLY A 361 -7.79 -22.46 11.02
C GLY A 361 -7.43 -21.13 11.67
N GLY A 362 -7.85 -20.94 12.89
CA GLY A 362 -7.22 -20.05 13.84
C GLY A 362 -8.20 -19.17 14.59
N GLY A 363 -8.76 -19.68 15.69
CA GLY A 363 -9.47 -18.90 16.69
C GLY A 363 -8.59 -17.78 17.23
N GLY A 364 -8.72 -16.61 16.65
CA GLY A 364 -8.37 -15.33 17.24
C GLY A 364 -9.66 -14.76 17.80
N SER A 365 -9.65 -14.38 19.09
CA SER A 365 -10.71 -13.66 19.77
C SER A 365 -11.29 -12.59 18.84
N ALA A 366 -12.62 -12.59 18.68
CA ALA A 366 -13.32 -11.47 18.09
C ALA A 366 -12.84 -10.21 18.82
N ASP A 367 -12.15 -9.34 18.07
CA ASP A 367 -11.68 -8.08 18.60
C ASP A 367 -12.94 -7.25 18.87
N GLU A 368 -13.19 -6.91 20.12
CA GLU A 368 -14.32 -6.05 20.56
C GLU A 368 -14.21 -4.62 19.96
N SER A 369 -13.18 -4.33 19.17
CA SER A 369 -12.95 -3.04 18.50
C SER A 369 -13.85 -2.76 17.29
N GLY A 370 -14.73 -3.70 16.89
CA GLY A 370 -15.61 -3.53 15.72
C GLY A 370 -16.70 -2.45 15.83
N ASP A 371 -16.98 -1.97 17.05
CA ASP A 371 -18.07 -1.02 17.32
C ASP A 371 -17.56 0.42 17.58
N LEU A 372 -16.24 0.68 17.50
CA LEU A 372 -15.66 1.99 17.76
C LEU A 372 -15.40 2.77 16.46
N MET A 373 -15.89 3.99 16.43
CA MET A 373 -15.50 4.99 15.42
C MET A 373 -14.39 5.88 15.96
N VAL A 374 -13.64 6.48 15.07
CA VAL A 374 -12.59 7.43 15.41
C VAL A 374 -12.81 8.77 14.69
N ALA A 375 -12.79 9.87 15.44
CA ALA A 375 -12.67 11.21 14.89
C ALA A 375 -11.25 11.74 15.11
N ARG A 376 -10.71 12.40 14.09
CA ARG A 376 -9.43 13.11 14.17
C ARG A 376 -9.72 14.60 14.26
N VAL A 377 -9.56 15.16 15.44
CA VAL A 377 -9.92 16.55 15.71
C VAL A 377 -8.69 17.38 16.09
N SER A 378 -8.83 18.70 16.02
CA SER A 378 -7.79 19.64 16.41
C SER A 378 -7.35 19.44 17.85
N ALA A 379 -6.10 19.77 18.18
CA ALA A 379 -5.60 19.76 19.56
C ALA A 379 -6.35 20.73 20.48
N ALA A 380 -7.06 21.72 19.91
CA ALA A 380 -7.86 22.71 20.63
C ALA A 380 -9.23 22.18 21.07
N SER A 381 -9.69 21.06 20.48
CA SER A 381 -10.96 20.39 20.82
C SER A 381 -10.98 19.81 22.22
#